data_24d585d6b47863ddf547fe26f9e26582
#
_entry.id   24d585d6b47863ddf547fe26f9e26582
#
_cell.length_a   1.000
_cell.length_b   1.000
_cell.length_c   1.000
_cell.angle_alpha   90.00
_cell.angle_beta   90.00
_cell.angle_gamma   90.00
#
_symmetry.space_group_name_H-M   'P 1'
#
loop_
_entity.id
_entity.type
_entity.pdbx_description
1 polymer ?
#
loop_
_entity_poly.entity_id
_entity_poly.type
_entity_poly.pdbx_seq_one_letter_code
_entity_poly.pdbx_strand_id
1 'polypeptide(L)'
;MRSGWISARELVTQHLLRIAFYEDRINATIAVNPRALEEADALDRERAQGRVRGPLHGIPIALKDNIHTTDMPTTGGALAFEGLVPPCEATLTGLLREAGAVILAKTVLTELANWVAGVPTPMPGSYSALGGYGMNPYDPRRDPRERTGDGRPALAVSGSSSGIGTAASFWAANVGTETSGSILSPASATMLVGVKPTVGRISRHGVIPITADQDTPGPMARSVVDAAILLGALEGAAPDPSDPATRACAPPPGRDYTRFLDANALRGARIGIPRAFYYEKLTLAGDTEPRGGLTDAQAAVMAEAVAVLRAAGVEVVDPANIPSVVATDPAVNLLKWPTCSGADGAGGRDAACSVVFKYGMKRDFNAWLAALGPAAPVPTLTALREFNLAHTTRGAIKYGQSNLDISDEMDLERDRARYDADRARDVALAGAQGIDAALSAHRLDALLFPGSSGASIAAKAGHPTVIVPFGRVPNAPTPPFPARFDAAPAPFGVSFTGARCAEPRLLALAHAFEVRTRRRVAPPLR
;
A
#
# COMPACT_ATOMS: atom_id res chain seq x y z
N MET A 1 14.72 -25.16 -4.88
CA MET A 1 14.88 -25.75 -3.54
C MET A 1 14.29 -27.16 -3.42
N ARG A 2 13.01 -27.45 -3.69
CA ARG A 2 12.47 -28.84 -3.56
C ARG A 2 13.22 -29.87 -4.40
N SER A 3 13.64 -29.52 -5.61
CA SER A 3 14.39 -30.36 -6.55
C SER A 3 15.90 -30.38 -6.32
N GLY A 4 16.40 -29.70 -5.28
CA GLY A 4 17.84 -29.58 -5.02
C GLY A 4 18.63 -28.66 -5.97
N TRP A 5 17.96 -27.94 -6.88
CA TRP A 5 18.62 -27.11 -7.89
C TRP A 5 19.24 -25.83 -7.33
N ILE A 6 18.75 -25.35 -6.19
CA ILE A 6 19.25 -24.15 -5.51
C ILE A 6 19.01 -24.29 -4.01
N SER A 7 19.97 -23.89 -3.21
CA SER A 7 19.85 -23.73 -1.75
C SER A 7 19.24 -22.38 -1.37
N ALA A 8 18.83 -22.21 -0.11
CA ALA A 8 18.40 -20.91 0.41
C ALA A 8 19.54 -19.91 0.37
N ARG A 9 20.77 -20.33 0.75
CA ARG A 9 21.97 -19.51 0.69
C ARG A 9 22.26 -19.02 -0.73
N GLU A 10 22.23 -19.90 -1.72
CA GLU A 10 22.45 -19.52 -3.13
C GLU A 10 21.38 -18.54 -3.61
N LEU A 11 20.10 -18.77 -3.28
CA LEU A 11 19.01 -17.86 -3.65
C LEU A 11 19.21 -16.48 -3.02
N VAL A 12 19.50 -16.40 -1.73
CA VAL A 12 19.74 -15.14 -1.02
C VAL A 12 20.97 -14.44 -1.61
N THR A 13 22.04 -15.19 -1.93
CA THR A 13 23.24 -14.62 -2.59
C THR A 13 22.88 -13.97 -3.94
N GLN A 14 22.06 -14.62 -4.77
CA GLN A 14 21.64 -14.05 -6.05
C GLN A 14 20.83 -12.74 -5.86
N HIS A 15 20.00 -12.67 -4.84
CA HIS A 15 19.26 -11.45 -4.54
C HIS A 15 20.18 -10.33 -4.01
N LEU A 16 21.14 -10.65 -3.13
CA LEU A 16 22.14 -9.68 -2.65
C LEU A 16 23.01 -9.13 -3.79
N LEU A 17 23.47 -10.00 -4.71
CA LEU A 17 24.20 -9.57 -5.90
C LEU A 17 23.36 -8.63 -6.76
N ARG A 18 22.07 -8.92 -6.90
CA ARG A 18 21.17 -8.06 -7.67
C ARG A 18 20.96 -6.70 -7.01
N ILE A 19 20.86 -6.64 -5.68
CA ILE A 19 20.88 -5.38 -4.93
C ILE A 19 22.19 -4.64 -5.22
N ALA A 20 23.35 -5.28 -5.06
CA ALA A 20 24.65 -4.65 -5.28
C ALA A 20 24.82 -4.08 -6.70
N PHE A 21 24.21 -4.70 -7.73
CA PHE A 21 24.33 -4.21 -9.11
C PHE A 21 23.41 -3.05 -9.46
N TYR A 22 22.25 -2.92 -8.80
CA TYR A 22 21.21 -2.00 -9.27
C TYR A 22 20.72 -0.99 -8.22
N GLU A 23 21.14 -1.12 -6.94
CA GLU A 23 20.66 -0.26 -5.86
C GLU A 23 20.98 1.22 -6.12
N ASP A 24 22.19 1.54 -6.59
CA ASP A 24 22.59 2.91 -6.91
C ASP A 24 21.67 3.59 -7.95
N ARG A 25 20.98 2.79 -8.76
CA ARG A 25 20.08 3.29 -9.82
C ARG A 25 18.65 3.44 -9.37
N ILE A 26 18.18 2.60 -8.44
CA ILE A 26 16.77 2.55 -8.08
C ILE A 26 16.48 2.86 -6.62
N ASN A 27 17.48 2.77 -5.75
CA ASN A 27 17.37 3.12 -4.32
C ASN A 27 16.11 2.49 -3.69
N ALA A 28 16.09 1.16 -3.61
CA ALA A 28 14.94 0.40 -3.13
C ALA A 28 15.04 -0.01 -1.66
N THR A 29 16.28 0.03 -1.09
CA THR A 29 16.56 -0.42 0.28
C THR A 29 16.89 0.76 1.19
N ILE A 30 16.49 0.67 2.45
CA ILE A 30 16.97 1.55 3.51
C ILE A 30 17.93 0.82 4.44
N ALA A 31 17.76 -0.50 4.57
CA ALA A 31 18.69 -1.38 5.25
C ALA A 31 18.66 -2.78 4.61
N VAL A 32 19.82 -3.46 4.58
CA VAL A 32 19.96 -4.85 4.16
C VAL A 32 20.38 -5.67 5.37
N ASN A 33 19.78 -6.85 5.55
CA ASN A 33 20.06 -7.73 6.69
C ASN A 33 21.48 -8.28 6.63
N PRO A 34 22.37 -7.89 7.55
CA PRO A 34 23.76 -8.37 7.56
C PRO A 34 23.87 -9.88 7.86
N ARG A 35 22.83 -10.49 8.43
CA ARG A 35 22.80 -11.90 8.81
C ARG A 35 22.03 -12.78 7.82
N ALA A 36 21.57 -12.24 6.68
CA ALA A 36 20.72 -12.96 5.73
C ALA A 36 21.32 -14.30 5.25
N LEU A 37 22.66 -14.33 5.03
CA LEU A 37 23.35 -15.56 4.61
C LEU A 37 23.44 -16.60 5.75
N GLU A 38 23.64 -16.18 7.00
CA GLU A 38 23.65 -17.06 8.16
C GLU A 38 22.26 -17.69 8.41
N GLU A 39 21.21 -16.87 8.28
CA GLU A 39 19.81 -17.33 8.39
C GLU A 39 19.48 -18.33 7.27
N ALA A 40 19.91 -18.05 6.04
CA ALA A 40 19.73 -18.96 4.91
C ALA A 40 20.44 -20.30 5.13
N ASP A 41 21.70 -20.29 5.64
CA ASP A 41 22.45 -21.51 5.99
C ASP A 41 21.72 -22.33 7.07
N ALA A 42 21.12 -21.67 8.06
CA ALA A 42 20.35 -22.36 9.10
C ALA A 42 19.12 -23.08 8.52
N LEU A 43 18.42 -22.43 7.60
CA LEU A 43 17.26 -23.00 6.91
C LEU A 43 17.65 -24.14 5.95
N ASP A 44 18.81 -24.04 5.29
CA ASP A 44 19.33 -25.15 4.47
C ASP A 44 19.67 -26.38 5.34
N ARG A 45 20.25 -26.18 6.55
CA ARG A 45 20.48 -27.27 7.50
C ARG A 45 19.16 -27.91 7.99
N GLU A 46 18.13 -27.11 8.28
CA GLU A 46 16.81 -27.64 8.62
C GLU A 46 16.23 -28.49 7.48
N ARG A 47 16.33 -28.01 6.24
CA ARG A 47 15.88 -28.73 5.05
C ARG A 47 16.63 -30.05 4.87
N ALA A 48 17.94 -30.07 5.07
CA ALA A 48 18.76 -31.27 5.00
C ALA A 48 18.35 -32.33 6.05
N GLN A 49 17.76 -31.87 7.16
CA GLN A 49 17.19 -32.73 8.21
C GLN A 49 15.71 -33.11 7.97
N GLY A 50 15.17 -32.81 6.77
CA GLY A 50 13.77 -33.08 6.42
C GLY A 50 12.77 -32.09 6.99
N ARG A 51 13.20 -31.03 7.67
CA ARG A 51 12.33 -30.01 8.26
C ARG A 51 12.13 -28.85 7.29
N VAL A 52 10.96 -28.76 6.67
CA VAL A 52 10.55 -27.67 5.81
C VAL A 52 9.32 -27.00 6.43
N ARG A 53 9.45 -25.74 6.84
CA ARG A 53 8.41 -25.00 7.57
C ARG A 53 7.20 -24.60 6.71
N GLY A 54 7.35 -24.57 5.39
CA GLY A 54 6.28 -24.20 4.46
C GLY A 54 6.81 -23.64 3.14
N PRO A 55 5.95 -23.02 2.32
CA PRO A 55 6.33 -22.50 1.00
C PRO A 55 7.33 -21.34 1.06
N LEU A 56 7.42 -20.60 2.16
CA LEU A 56 8.37 -19.50 2.35
C LEU A 56 9.72 -19.93 2.94
N HIS A 57 9.93 -21.22 3.25
CA HIS A 57 11.16 -21.70 3.86
C HIS A 57 12.39 -21.44 2.99
N GLY A 58 13.26 -20.51 3.42
CA GLY A 58 14.45 -20.04 2.71
C GLY A 58 14.19 -18.98 1.64
N ILE A 59 12.98 -18.43 1.55
CA ILE A 59 12.62 -17.41 0.57
C ILE A 59 12.92 -16.02 1.13
N PRO A 60 13.70 -15.17 0.40
CA PRO A 60 13.98 -13.79 0.81
C PRO A 60 12.76 -12.89 0.60
N ILE A 61 12.33 -12.24 1.70
CA ILE A 61 11.21 -11.30 1.77
C ILE A 61 11.74 -9.97 2.31
N ALA A 62 11.21 -8.84 1.80
CA ALA A 62 11.51 -7.53 2.37
C ALA A 62 10.30 -6.96 3.10
N LEU A 63 10.56 -6.08 4.07
CA LEU A 63 9.55 -5.39 4.84
C LEU A 63 9.65 -3.88 4.60
N LYS A 64 8.53 -3.21 4.42
CA LYS A 64 8.49 -1.74 4.44
C LYS A 64 9.07 -1.22 5.76
N ASP A 65 9.84 -0.15 5.70
CA ASP A 65 10.62 0.32 6.86
C ASP A 65 9.80 0.98 7.98
N ASN A 66 8.50 0.79 7.98
CA ASN A 66 7.63 1.06 9.13
C ASN A 66 7.19 -0.21 9.87
N ILE A 67 7.72 -1.38 9.53
CA ILE A 67 7.41 -2.67 10.16
C ILE A 67 8.59 -3.09 11.04
N HIS A 68 8.36 -3.34 12.31
CA HIS A 68 9.37 -3.65 13.30
C HIS A 68 10.14 -4.94 12.99
N THR A 69 11.45 -4.85 13.14
CA THR A 69 12.39 -5.96 13.24
C THR A 69 13.34 -5.68 14.41
N THR A 70 13.87 -6.72 15.06
CA THR A 70 14.80 -6.57 16.20
C THR A 70 16.27 -6.70 15.80
N ASP A 71 16.54 -6.91 14.54
CA ASP A 71 17.87 -7.10 13.96
C ASP A 71 18.25 -6.06 12.91
N MET A 72 17.32 -5.19 12.53
CA MET A 72 17.53 -4.05 11.64
C MET A 72 16.79 -2.83 12.16
N PRO A 73 17.24 -1.61 11.85
CA PRO A 73 16.50 -0.39 12.15
C PRO A 73 15.09 -0.39 11.54
N THR A 74 14.18 0.29 12.22
CA THR A 74 12.83 0.62 11.72
C THR A 74 12.61 2.10 11.91
N THR A 75 12.70 2.86 10.82
CA THR A 75 12.81 4.33 10.89
C THR A 75 11.60 5.08 10.35
N GLY A 76 10.73 4.39 9.61
CA GLY A 76 9.70 5.11 8.86
C GLY A 76 10.25 6.11 7.86
N GLY A 77 11.56 6.06 7.57
CA GLY A 77 12.29 7.03 6.75
C GLY A 77 12.54 8.37 7.41
N ALA A 78 12.13 8.56 8.66
CA ALA A 78 12.24 9.84 9.38
C ALA A 78 13.58 9.96 10.11
N LEU A 79 14.22 11.12 10.01
CA LEU A 79 15.52 11.39 10.58
C LEU A 79 15.57 11.19 12.11
N ALA A 80 14.46 11.49 12.81
CA ALA A 80 14.36 11.30 14.25
C ALA A 80 14.53 9.83 14.70
N PHE A 81 14.28 8.89 13.81
CA PHE A 81 14.36 7.44 14.08
C PHE A 81 15.58 6.77 13.45
N GLU A 82 16.57 7.56 13.01
CA GLU A 82 17.82 7.03 12.49
C GLU A 82 18.45 6.03 13.47
N GLY A 83 18.70 4.80 13.03
CA GLY A 83 19.27 3.74 13.85
C GLY A 83 18.33 3.13 14.90
N LEU A 84 17.07 3.49 14.97
CA LEU A 84 16.12 2.92 15.92
C LEU A 84 15.90 1.43 15.62
N VAL A 85 16.36 0.57 16.50
CA VAL A 85 16.01 -0.85 16.53
C VAL A 85 14.92 -1.04 17.61
N PRO A 86 13.69 -1.39 17.24
CA PRO A 86 12.59 -1.56 18.17
C PRO A 86 12.85 -2.69 19.18
N PRO A 87 12.30 -2.62 20.42
CA PRO A 87 12.50 -3.63 21.45
C PRO A 87 11.76 -4.95 21.17
N CYS A 88 10.80 -4.96 20.23
CA CYS A 88 10.05 -6.15 19.83
C CYS A 88 9.81 -6.17 18.31
N GLU A 89 9.66 -7.36 17.77
CA GLU A 89 9.23 -7.55 16.38
C GLU A 89 7.75 -7.24 16.20
N ALA A 90 7.37 -6.87 14.97
CA ALA A 90 5.96 -6.91 14.60
C ALA A 90 5.45 -8.35 14.62
N THR A 91 4.19 -8.55 15.01
CA THR A 91 3.57 -9.89 14.99
C THR A 91 3.74 -10.55 13.61
N LEU A 92 3.53 -9.81 12.54
CA LEU A 92 3.70 -10.33 11.18
C LEU A 92 5.15 -10.71 10.84
N THR A 93 6.15 -10.02 11.42
CA THR A 93 7.58 -10.36 11.23
C THR A 93 7.89 -11.71 11.89
N GLY A 94 7.42 -11.92 13.12
CA GLY A 94 7.53 -13.20 13.82
C GLY A 94 6.92 -14.36 13.02
N LEU A 95 5.69 -14.16 12.50
CA LEU A 95 5.00 -15.16 11.69
C LEU A 95 5.77 -15.51 10.39
N LEU A 96 6.38 -14.51 9.74
CA LEU A 96 7.22 -14.76 8.55
C LEU A 96 8.46 -15.58 8.90
N ARG A 97 9.14 -15.28 10.03
CA ARG A 97 10.29 -16.05 10.49
C ARG A 97 9.88 -17.49 10.87
N GLU A 98 8.73 -17.66 11.52
CA GLU A 98 8.15 -18.98 11.80
C GLU A 98 7.88 -19.77 10.51
N ALA A 99 7.40 -19.12 9.45
CA ALA A 99 7.22 -19.72 8.14
C ALA A 99 8.55 -20.01 7.39
N GLY A 100 9.69 -19.60 7.96
CA GLY A 100 11.02 -19.81 7.41
C GLY A 100 11.43 -18.80 6.35
N ALA A 101 10.78 -17.63 6.25
CA ALA A 101 11.24 -16.56 5.39
C ALA A 101 12.55 -15.95 5.91
N VAL A 102 13.45 -15.58 5.00
CA VAL A 102 14.61 -14.74 5.31
C VAL A 102 14.19 -13.29 5.14
N ILE A 103 14.20 -12.51 6.22
CA ILE A 103 13.94 -11.07 6.12
C ILE A 103 15.19 -10.40 5.57
N LEU A 104 15.19 -10.14 4.25
CA LEU A 104 16.39 -9.71 3.52
C LEU A 104 16.69 -8.23 3.65
N ALA A 105 15.66 -7.38 3.69
CA ALA A 105 15.84 -5.93 3.67
C ALA A 105 14.65 -5.18 4.28
N LYS A 106 14.92 -3.93 4.71
CA LYS A 106 13.92 -2.89 4.95
C LYS A 106 13.86 -2.01 3.70
N THR A 107 12.65 -1.81 3.17
CA THR A 107 12.47 -1.07 1.90
C THR A 107 12.32 0.42 2.14
N VAL A 108 12.77 1.23 1.18
CA VAL A 108 12.41 2.67 1.16
C VAL A 108 10.89 2.85 1.17
N LEU A 109 10.48 4.01 1.64
CA LEU A 109 9.08 4.41 1.72
C LEU A 109 8.96 5.93 1.58
N THR A 110 7.76 6.44 1.33
CA THR A 110 7.48 7.84 1.60
C THR A 110 7.45 8.04 3.11
N GLU A 111 8.17 9.02 3.62
CA GLU A 111 8.39 9.26 5.05
C GLU A 111 7.10 9.19 5.86
N LEU A 112 7.14 8.44 6.97
CA LEU A 112 5.98 8.14 7.84
C LEU A 112 4.73 7.78 7.04
N ALA A 113 4.90 6.89 6.06
CA ALA A 113 3.83 6.40 5.18
C ALA A 113 3.09 7.52 4.41
N ASN A 114 3.79 8.62 4.06
CA ASN A 114 3.26 9.79 3.35
C ASN A 114 2.36 10.71 4.20
N TRP A 115 2.55 10.74 5.53
CA TRP A 115 1.75 11.61 6.40
C TRP A 115 2.55 12.76 7.03
N VAL A 116 3.73 13.12 6.49
CA VAL A 116 4.52 14.26 6.97
C VAL A 116 4.02 15.58 6.40
N ALA A 117 3.92 15.70 5.07
CA ALA A 117 3.56 16.95 4.41
C ALA A 117 2.44 16.77 3.37
N GLY A 118 1.43 17.60 3.45
CA GLY A 118 0.34 17.76 2.49
C GLY A 118 0.36 19.15 1.85
N VAL A 119 -0.82 19.72 1.59
CA VAL A 119 -0.94 21.10 1.07
C VAL A 119 -0.20 22.08 2.01
N PRO A 120 0.49 23.11 1.51
CA PRO A 120 0.63 23.52 0.11
C PRO A 120 1.76 22.82 -0.66
N THR A 121 2.64 22.09 0.01
CA THR A 121 3.80 21.41 -0.57
C THR A 121 3.77 19.90 -0.30
N PRO A 122 2.87 19.15 -0.97
CA PRO A 122 2.77 17.72 -0.73
C PRO A 122 4.09 17.02 -1.07
N MET A 123 4.50 16.12 -0.17
CA MET A 123 5.72 15.34 -0.33
C MET A 123 5.57 14.42 -1.55
N PRO A 124 6.59 14.38 -2.45
CA PRO A 124 6.60 13.42 -3.53
C PRO A 124 6.58 11.98 -3.00
N GLY A 125 5.80 11.11 -3.63
CA GLY A 125 5.86 9.68 -3.35
C GLY A 125 7.29 9.15 -3.54
N SER A 126 7.69 8.20 -2.69
CA SER A 126 9.03 7.61 -2.61
C SER A 126 10.14 8.46 -1.98
N TYR A 127 9.85 9.63 -1.42
CA TYR A 127 10.84 10.43 -0.70
C TYR A 127 10.77 10.21 0.81
N SER A 128 11.93 10.12 1.43
CA SER A 128 12.09 10.23 2.89
C SER A 128 13.41 10.90 3.23
N ALA A 129 13.50 11.50 4.43
CA ALA A 129 14.72 12.19 4.87
C ALA A 129 15.92 11.25 4.96
N LEU A 130 15.72 10.00 5.41
CA LEU A 130 16.80 9.01 5.50
C LEU A 130 17.04 8.25 4.20
N GLY A 131 15.99 7.88 3.47
CA GLY A 131 16.10 7.03 2.28
C GLY A 131 16.29 7.81 0.97
N GLY A 132 16.10 9.13 0.95
CA GLY A 132 16.04 9.88 -0.30
C GLY A 132 14.88 9.49 -1.19
N TYR A 133 15.08 9.52 -2.52
CA TYR A 133 14.06 9.10 -3.49
C TYR A 133 14.26 7.65 -3.94
N GLY A 134 13.28 6.81 -3.73
CA GLY A 134 13.19 5.56 -4.46
C GLY A 134 12.80 5.82 -5.93
N MET A 135 13.48 5.18 -6.86
CA MET A 135 13.31 5.39 -8.31
C MET A 135 12.46 4.26 -8.91
N ASN A 136 11.57 4.60 -9.84
CA ASN A 136 10.76 3.58 -10.49
C ASN A 136 11.64 2.70 -11.41
N PRO A 137 11.66 1.37 -11.25
CA PRO A 137 12.54 0.51 -12.06
C PRO A 137 12.14 0.45 -13.54
N TYR A 138 10.96 0.95 -13.92
CA TYR A 138 10.54 1.06 -15.32
C TYR A 138 11.07 2.33 -16.01
N ASP A 139 11.43 3.36 -15.25
CA ASP A 139 12.16 4.54 -15.69
C ASP A 139 12.92 5.15 -14.49
N PRO A 140 14.15 4.71 -14.22
CA PRO A 140 14.90 5.18 -13.05
C PRO A 140 15.57 6.55 -13.25
N ARG A 141 15.16 7.29 -14.27
CA ARG A 141 15.69 8.62 -14.52
C ARG A 141 15.02 9.66 -13.62
N ARG A 142 15.77 10.72 -13.33
CA ARG A 142 15.25 11.88 -12.59
C ARG A 142 14.37 12.75 -13.48
N ASP A 143 13.43 13.44 -12.85
CA ASP A 143 12.59 14.43 -13.52
C ASP A 143 13.46 15.57 -14.06
N PRO A 144 13.47 15.81 -15.39
CA PRO A 144 14.31 16.82 -16.00
C PRO A 144 13.73 18.23 -15.93
N ARG A 145 12.54 18.44 -15.36
CA ARG A 145 11.88 19.73 -15.29
C ARG A 145 12.52 20.60 -14.19
N GLU A 146 12.86 21.86 -14.50
CA GLU A 146 13.49 22.78 -13.55
C GLU A 146 12.68 23.01 -12.28
N ARG A 147 11.34 23.10 -12.40
CA ARG A 147 10.45 23.31 -11.25
C ARG A 147 10.41 22.13 -10.27
N THR A 148 10.85 20.98 -10.70
CA THR A 148 10.90 19.75 -9.91
C THR A 148 12.33 19.20 -9.81
N GLY A 149 13.34 20.02 -10.08
CA GLY A 149 14.78 19.68 -10.07
C GLY A 149 15.33 19.34 -8.69
N ASP A 150 14.52 18.77 -7.81
CA ASP A 150 14.83 18.33 -6.45
C ASP A 150 15.35 16.89 -6.40
N GLY A 151 15.48 16.24 -7.56
CA GLY A 151 15.99 14.87 -7.69
C GLY A 151 14.93 13.78 -7.72
N ARG A 152 13.62 14.13 -7.71
CA ARG A 152 12.53 13.14 -7.79
C ARG A 152 12.57 12.32 -9.08
N PRO A 153 11.98 11.11 -9.10
CA PRO A 153 11.89 10.31 -10.32
C PRO A 153 10.99 10.95 -11.38
N ALA A 154 11.33 10.78 -12.66
CA ALA A 154 10.49 11.17 -13.79
C ALA A 154 9.21 10.32 -13.86
N LEU A 155 9.30 9.03 -13.54
CA LEU A 155 8.17 8.13 -13.37
C LEU A 155 7.92 7.92 -11.87
N ALA A 156 6.84 8.49 -11.36
CA ALA A 156 6.49 8.38 -9.96
C ALA A 156 6.22 6.92 -9.54
N VAL A 157 6.55 6.58 -8.30
CA VAL A 157 6.16 5.30 -7.68
C VAL A 157 4.93 5.52 -6.86
N SER A 158 4.40 6.56 -6.51
CA SER A 158 3.19 6.80 -5.72
C SER A 158 3.14 6.03 -4.37
N GLY A 159 2.38 6.49 -3.43
CA GLY A 159 2.19 5.84 -2.13
C GLY A 159 3.50 5.64 -1.38
N SER A 160 3.66 4.50 -0.72
CA SER A 160 4.80 4.24 0.14
C SER A 160 5.98 3.50 -0.52
N SER A 161 6.00 3.38 -1.84
CA SER A 161 7.14 2.95 -2.69
C SER A 161 7.80 1.59 -2.37
N SER A 162 7.29 0.84 -1.42
CA SER A 162 7.90 -0.43 -1.01
C SER A 162 7.98 -1.51 -2.10
N GLY A 163 7.25 -1.37 -3.23
CA GLY A 163 7.25 -2.31 -4.36
C GLY A 163 8.46 -2.23 -5.30
N ILE A 164 9.31 -1.19 -5.21
CA ILE A 164 10.42 -0.96 -6.15
C ILE A 164 11.32 -2.18 -6.28
N GLY A 165 11.85 -2.67 -5.16
CA GLY A 165 12.77 -3.80 -5.15
C GLY A 165 12.11 -5.12 -5.56
N THR A 166 10.82 -5.34 -5.24
CA THR A 166 10.07 -6.53 -5.70
C THR A 166 9.94 -6.54 -7.21
N ALA A 167 9.60 -5.39 -7.82
CA ALA A 167 9.52 -5.26 -9.28
C ALA A 167 10.87 -5.53 -9.94
N ALA A 168 11.96 -5.06 -9.33
CA ALA A 168 13.35 -5.24 -9.76
C ALA A 168 13.93 -6.63 -9.43
N SER A 169 13.18 -7.49 -8.74
CA SER A 169 13.64 -8.82 -8.27
C SER A 169 14.81 -8.76 -7.29
N PHE A 170 14.83 -7.78 -6.39
CA PHE A 170 15.78 -7.71 -5.26
C PHE A 170 15.42 -8.70 -4.15
N TRP A 171 14.21 -9.18 -4.15
CA TRP A 171 13.65 -10.20 -3.27
C TRP A 171 12.44 -10.87 -3.95
N ALA A 172 11.92 -11.91 -3.36
CA ALA A 172 10.80 -12.65 -3.95
C ALA A 172 9.49 -11.87 -3.89
N ALA A 173 9.19 -11.28 -2.74
CA ALA A 173 8.02 -10.44 -2.48
C ALA A 173 8.32 -9.50 -1.30
N ASN A 174 7.47 -8.51 -1.06
CA ASN A 174 7.57 -7.66 0.12
C ASN A 174 6.23 -7.47 0.82
N VAL A 175 6.29 -7.05 2.07
CA VAL A 175 5.15 -6.59 2.85
C VAL A 175 5.14 -5.06 2.84
N GLY A 176 4.09 -4.48 2.28
CA GLY A 176 3.77 -3.06 2.38
C GLY A 176 2.78 -2.79 3.51
N THR A 177 2.46 -1.51 3.70
CA THR A 177 1.33 -1.07 4.55
C THR A 177 0.51 -0.05 3.79
N GLU A 178 -0.78 -0.05 4.02
CA GLU A 178 -1.71 0.90 3.42
C GLU A 178 -2.67 1.47 4.45
N THR A 179 -2.79 2.80 4.42
CA THR A 179 -3.85 3.55 5.11
C THR A 179 -4.88 4.05 4.09
N SER A 180 -4.40 4.46 2.90
CA SER A 180 -5.23 4.84 1.75
C SER A 180 -4.37 4.84 0.47
N GLY A 181 -4.28 3.71 -0.22
CA GLY A 181 -3.58 3.56 -1.50
C GLY A 181 -2.12 3.11 -1.43
N SER A 182 -1.50 2.99 -0.27
CA SER A 182 -0.03 2.79 -0.16
C SER A 182 0.49 1.37 -0.49
N ILE A 183 -0.38 0.39 -0.73
CA ILE A 183 -0.08 -0.91 -1.36
C ILE A 183 -0.51 -0.86 -2.83
N LEU A 184 -1.74 -0.40 -3.07
CA LEU A 184 -2.36 -0.46 -4.39
C LEU A 184 -1.69 0.48 -5.40
N SER A 185 -1.37 1.71 -4.99
CA SER A 185 -0.72 2.69 -5.88
C SER A 185 0.68 2.27 -6.31
N PRO A 186 1.62 1.90 -5.41
CA PRO A 186 2.94 1.43 -5.82
C PRO A 186 2.86 0.09 -6.57
N ALA A 187 1.93 -0.82 -6.25
CA ALA A 187 1.74 -2.04 -7.02
C ALA A 187 1.32 -1.72 -8.47
N SER A 188 0.38 -0.79 -8.68
CA SER A 188 0.02 -0.29 -10.00
C SER A 188 1.23 0.28 -10.74
N ALA A 189 1.97 1.19 -10.08
CA ALA A 189 3.10 1.91 -10.68
C ALA A 189 4.33 1.04 -10.97
N THR A 190 4.40 -0.17 -10.42
CA THR A 190 5.56 -1.08 -10.55
C THR A 190 5.20 -2.46 -11.11
N MET A 191 4.03 -2.60 -11.74
CA MET A 191 3.54 -3.86 -12.32
C MET A 191 3.58 -5.04 -11.34
N LEU A 192 3.10 -4.83 -10.12
CA LEU A 192 2.96 -5.86 -9.11
C LEU A 192 1.50 -6.18 -8.82
N VAL A 193 1.28 -7.38 -8.33
CA VAL A 193 0.07 -7.73 -7.59
C VAL A 193 0.21 -7.15 -6.19
N GLY A 194 -0.79 -6.38 -5.76
CA GLY A 194 -0.90 -5.88 -4.39
C GLY A 194 -2.20 -6.35 -3.76
N VAL A 195 -2.13 -6.81 -2.53
CA VAL A 195 -3.32 -7.13 -1.75
C VAL A 195 -3.40 -6.18 -0.57
N LYS A 196 -4.39 -5.30 -0.58
CA LYS A 196 -4.81 -4.56 0.60
C LYS A 196 -5.87 -5.41 1.30
N PRO A 197 -5.54 -6.08 2.40
CA PRO A 197 -6.52 -6.92 3.08
C PRO A 197 -7.61 -6.11 3.77
N THR A 198 -8.62 -6.77 4.26
CA THR A 198 -9.56 -6.24 5.24
C THR A 198 -8.78 -5.71 6.45
N VAL A 199 -9.12 -4.51 6.92
CA VAL A 199 -8.51 -3.95 8.14
C VAL A 199 -8.72 -4.90 9.31
N GLY A 200 -7.62 -5.32 9.94
CA GLY A 200 -7.61 -6.31 11.01
C GLY A 200 -7.40 -7.76 10.55
N ARG A 201 -7.31 -8.08 9.26
CA ARG A 201 -6.95 -9.44 8.83
C ARG A 201 -5.51 -9.78 9.21
N ILE A 202 -4.59 -8.84 9.08
CA ILE A 202 -3.21 -8.96 9.54
C ILE A 202 -3.02 -8.02 10.72
N SER A 203 -2.33 -8.48 11.76
CA SER A 203 -2.00 -7.68 12.92
C SER A 203 -1.16 -6.45 12.54
N ARG A 204 -1.48 -5.31 13.15
CA ARG A 204 -0.74 -4.05 13.03
C ARG A 204 0.20 -3.81 14.22
N HIS A 205 0.26 -4.75 15.18
CA HIS A 205 1.19 -4.66 16.29
C HIS A 205 2.64 -4.64 15.77
N GLY A 206 3.41 -3.65 16.20
CA GLY A 206 4.77 -3.41 15.72
C GLY A 206 4.85 -2.77 14.33
N VAL A 207 3.81 -2.04 13.90
CA VAL A 207 3.82 -1.21 12.68
C VAL A 207 3.71 0.24 13.08
N ILE A 208 4.60 1.12 12.59
CA ILE A 208 4.49 2.58 12.79
C ILE A 208 3.19 3.05 12.15
N PRO A 209 2.25 3.62 12.91
CA PRO A 209 0.91 3.92 12.41
C PRO A 209 0.79 5.28 11.73
N ILE A 210 -0.23 5.43 10.87
CA ILE A 210 -0.93 6.69 10.67
C ILE A 210 -2.19 6.67 11.52
N THR A 211 -3.07 5.70 11.29
CA THR A 211 -4.26 5.48 12.12
C THR A 211 -4.70 4.02 12.11
N ALA A 212 -4.93 3.45 13.28
CA ALA A 212 -5.45 2.11 13.45
C ALA A 212 -6.84 1.91 12.81
N ASP A 213 -7.54 3.00 12.47
CA ASP A 213 -8.84 2.95 11.84
C ASP A 213 -8.81 2.42 10.40
N GLN A 214 -7.68 2.61 9.68
CA GLN A 214 -7.55 2.25 8.27
C GLN A 214 -6.26 1.50 7.95
N ASP A 215 -5.23 1.55 8.81
CA ASP A 215 -3.95 0.88 8.55
C ASP A 215 -4.11 -0.63 8.39
N THR A 216 -3.44 -1.17 7.38
CA THR A 216 -3.33 -2.61 7.16
C THR A 216 -2.01 -2.96 6.48
N PRO A 217 -1.23 -3.93 6.99
CA PRO A 217 -0.16 -4.53 6.24
C PRO A 217 -0.72 -5.42 5.11
N GLY A 218 0.08 -5.65 4.07
CA GLY A 218 -0.33 -6.57 3.01
C GLY A 218 0.77 -6.89 2.01
N PRO A 219 0.61 -8.00 1.27
CA PRO A 219 1.61 -8.49 0.32
C PRO A 219 1.66 -7.66 -0.96
N MET A 220 2.87 -7.50 -1.49
CA MET A 220 3.17 -7.04 -2.84
C MET A 220 4.08 -8.06 -3.50
N ALA A 221 3.64 -8.64 -4.61
CA ALA A 221 4.32 -9.76 -5.25
C ALA A 221 4.25 -9.67 -6.78
N ARG A 222 4.99 -10.55 -7.47
CA ARG A 222 5.00 -10.58 -8.93
C ARG A 222 3.87 -11.40 -9.54
N SER A 223 3.18 -12.21 -8.73
CA SER A 223 2.01 -12.99 -9.14
C SER A 223 0.97 -13.06 -8.03
N VAL A 224 -0.28 -13.38 -8.40
CA VAL A 224 -1.37 -13.60 -7.43
C VAL A 224 -1.07 -14.81 -6.56
N VAL A 225 -0.41 -15.84 -7.09
CA VAL A 225 0.00 -17.03 -6.33
C VAL A 225 0.96 -16.64 -5.20
N ASP A 226 2.00 -15.86 -5.51
CA ASP A 226 2.98 -15.43 -4.50
C ASP A 226 2.32 -14.52 -3.45
N ALA A 227 1.41 -13.63 -3.88
CA ALA A 227 0.65 -12.77 -2.98
C ALA A 227 -0.26 -13.58 -2.03
N ALA A 228 -0.90 -14.64 -2.53
CA ALA A 228 -1.75 -15.54 -1.75
C ALA A 228 -0.93 -16.34 -0.71
N ILE A 229 0.23 -16.84 -1.09
CA ILE A 229 1.16 -17.54 -0.18
C ILE A 229 1.60 -16.57 0.94
N LEU A 230 2.02 -15.36 0.56
CA LEU A 230 2.49 -14.37 1.52
C LEU A 230 1.37 -13.91 2.46
N LEU A 231 0.15 -13.70 1.95
CA LEU A 231 -1.01 -13.33 2.76
C LEU A 231 -1.27 -14.36 3.87
N GLY A 232 -1.23 -15.66 3.52
CA GLY A 232 -1.42 -16.74 4.49
C GLY A 232 -0.33 -16.79 5.55
N ALA A 233 0.90 -16.44 5.20
CA ALA A 233 2.01 -16.41 6.16
C ALA A 233 1.96 -15.19 7.10
N LEU A 234 1.32 -14.09 6.66
CA LEU A 234 1.16 -12.87 7.47
C LEU A 234 -0.01 -12.93 8.46
N GLU A 235 -0.98 -13.81 8.21
CA GLU A 235 -2.18 -13.93 9.04
C GLU A 235 -1.93 -14.87 10.23
N GLY A 236 -2.34 -14.46 11.42
CA GLY A 236 -2.30 -15.31 12.61
C GLY A 236 -3.31 -16.45 12.55
N ALA A 237 -3.00 -17.59 13.18
CA ALA A 237 -3.96 -18.70 13.34
C ALA A 237 -5.09 -18.36 14.32
N ALA A 238 -4.84 -17.41 15.22
CA ALA A 238 -5.78 -16.86 16.19
C ALA A 238 -5.68 -15.34 16.22
N PRO A 239 -6.70 -14.64 16.73
CA PRO A 239 -6.65 -13.20 16.91
C PRO A 239 -5.45 -12.77 17.79
N ASP A 240 -4.77 -11.70 17.37
CA ASP A 240 -3.67 -11.12 18.14
C ASP A 240 -4.24 -10.31 19.33
N PRO A 241 -3.87 -10.63 20.58
CA PRO A 241 -4.29 -9.85 21.74
C PRO A 241 -3.84 -8.38 21.68
N SER A 242 -2.71 -8.11 21.01
CA SER A 242 -2.15 -6.76 20.85
C SER A 242 -2.84 -5.94 19.74
N ASP A 243 -3.64 -6.59 18.91
CA ASP A 243 -4.47 -5.93 17.88
C ASP A 243 -5.88 -6.53 17.83
N PRO A 244 -6.82 -6.02 18.64
CA PRO A 244 -8.19 -6.56 18.72
C PRO A 244 -8.96 -6.59 17.39
N ALA A 245 -8.57 -5.77 16.41
CA ALA A 245 -9.20 -5.78 15.08
C ALA A 245 -8.98 -7.09 14.32
N THR A 246 -7.99 -7.90 14.72
CA THR A 246 -7.74 -9.23 14.11
C THR A 246 -8.86 -10.24 14.35
N ARG A 247 -9.86 -9.90 15.16
CA ARG A 247 -11.10 -10.67 15.30
C ARG A 247 -12.09 -10.48 14.15
N ALA A 248 -11.79 -9.54 13.25
CA ALA A 248 -12.73 -9.12 12.20
C ALA A 248 -13.05 -10.20 11.17
N CYS A 249 -12.06 -11.04 10.83
CA CYS A 249 -12.18 -12.10 9.82
C CYS A 249 -11.52 -13.38 10.34
N ALA A 250 -12.20 -14.51 10.19
CA ALA A 250 -11.56 -15.79 10.44
C ALA A 250 -10.59 -16.15 9.30
N PRO A 251 -9.41 -16.71 9.61
CA PRO A 251 -8.51 -17.20 8.59
C PRO A 251 -9.09 -18.45 7.91
N PRO A 252 -8.78 -18.69 6.63
CA PRO A 252 -9.13 -19.95 6.00
C PRO A 252 -8.38 -21.12 6.63
N PRO A 253 -8.88 -22.38 6.49
CA PRO A 253 -8.21 -23.56 7.01
C PRO A 253 -6.73 -23.62 6.58
N GLY A 254 -5.82 -23.76 7.56
CA GLY A 254 -4.38 -23.74 7.35
C GLY A 254 -3.81 -22.40 6.90
N ARG A 255 -4.59 -21.35 6.88
CA ARG A 255 -4.21 -20.02 6.32
C ARG A 255 -3.76 -20.12 4.86
N ASP A 256 -4.24 -21.12 4.14
CA ASP A 256 -3.86 -21.41 2.77
C ASP A 256 -4.83 -20.73 1.79
N TYR A 257 -4.44 -19.57 1.29
CA TYR A 257 -5.20 -18.84 0.26
C TYR A 257 -5.00 -19.41 -1.14
N THR A 258 -3.98 -20.25 -1.37
CA THR A 258 -3.73 -20.83 -2.69
C THR A 258 -4.83 -21.82 -3.09
N ARG A 259 -5.52 -22.40 -2.14
CA ARG A 259 -6.66 -23.31 -2.36
C ARG A 259 -7.86 -22.67 -3.08
N PHE A 260 -7.94 -21.33 -3.07
CA PHE A 260 -9.00 -20.58 -3.74
C PHE A 260 -8.64 -20.13 -5.15
N LEU A 261 -7.40 -20.37 -5.57
CA LEU A 261 -6.92 -19.94 -6.89
C LEU A 261 -7.46 -20.89 -7.97
N ASP A 262 -8.48 -20.42 -8.67
CA ASP A 262 -9.12 -21.13 -9.78
C ASP A 262 -9.00 -20.29 -11.05
N ALA A 263 -8.38 -20.85 -12.09
CA ALA A 263 -8.24 -20.23 -13.40
C ALA A 263 -9.59 -19.96 -14.11
N ASN A 264 -10.66 -20.63 -13.67
CA ASN A 264 -12.03 -20.49 -14.20
C ASN A 264 -12.92 -19.59 -13.34
N ALA A 265 -12.42 -18.98 -12.27
CA ALA A 265 -13.21 -18.20 -11.30
C ALA A 265 -13.95 -16.99 -11.90
N LEU A 266 -13.58 -16.56 -13.11
CA LEU A 266 -14.28 -15.49 -13.84
C LEU A 266 -15.57 -15.97 -14.50
N ARG A 267 -15.74 -17.27 -14.81
CA ARG A 267 -16.95 -17.76 -15.45
C ARG A 267 -18.16 -17.64 -14.51
N GLY A 268 -19.17 -16.90 -14.96
CA GLY A 268 -20.38 -16.64 -14.17
C GLY A 268 -20.19 -15.69 -13.00
N ALA A 269 -18.99 -15.12 -12.81
CA ALA A 269 -18.78 -14.05 -11.84
C ALA A 269 -19.56 -12.80 -12.26
N ARG A 270 -20.01 -12.01 -11.28
CA ARG A 270 -20.69 -10.74 -11.49
C ARG A 270 -19.79 -9.58 -11.03
N ILE A 271 -19.37 -8.73 -11.96
CA ILE A 271 -18.44 -7.62 -11.68
C ILE A 271 -19.10 -6.30 -12.08
N GLY A 272 -19.13 -5.36 -11.15
CA GLY A 272 -19.71 -4.03 -11.32
C GLY A 272 -18.67 -2.99 -11.75
N ILE A 273 -19.08 -2.09 -12.64
CA ILE A 273 -18.30 -0.95 -13.10
C ILE A 273 -18.87 0.32 -12.48
N PRO A 274 -18.23 0.93 -11.46
CA PRO A 274 -18.68 2.16 -10.84
C PRO A 274 -18.27 3.36 -11.71
N ARG A 275 -19.10 3.70 -12.72
CA ARG A 275 -18.77 4.71 -13.73
C ARG A 275 -18.54 6.09 -13.14
N ALA A 276 -19.52 6.59 -12.38
CA ALA A 276 -19.51 7.93 -11.85
C ALA A 276 -18.25 8.21 -10.99
N PHE A 277 -17.52 9.26 -11.28
CA PHE A 277 -16.28 9.69 -10.66
C PHE A 277 -15.05 8.81 -11.01
N TYR A 278 -15.16 7.49 -11.07
CA TYR A 278 -14.01 6.62 -11.26
C TYR A 278 -13.63 6.42 -12.73
N TYR A 279 -14.59 6.37 -13.61
CA TYR A 279 -14.40 6.25 -15.07
C TYR A 279 -14.82 7.52 -15.79
N GLU A 280 -15.86 8.16 -15.33
CA GLU A 280 -16.46 9.35 -15.92
C GLU A 280 -16.38 10.51 -14.93
N LYS A 281 -16.20 11.71 -15.44
CA LYS A 281 -16.22 12.91 -14.61
C LYS A 281 -17.59 13.10 -13.98
N LEU A 282 -17.61 13.58 -12.75
CA LEU A 282 -18.83 13.85 -11.97
C LEU A 282 -18.79 15.27 -11.42
N THR A 283 -19.84 16.05 -11.69
CA THR A 283 -20.06 17.35 -11.03
C THR A 283 -20.88 17.12 -9.77
N LEU A 284 -20.33 17.43 -8.61
CA LEU A 284 -21.04 17.28 -7.33
C LEU A 284 -21.97 18.47 -7.08
N ALA A 285 -23.00 18.25 -6.28
CA ALA A 285 -23.89 19.34 -5.89
C ALA A 285 -23.12 20.51 -5.26
N GLY A 286 -23.30 21.70 -5.80
CA GLY A 286 -22.60 22.92 -5.40
C GLY A 286 -21.18 23.11 -5.96
N ASP A 287 -20.65 22.16 -6.75
CA ASP A 287 -19.39 22.35 -7.47
C ASP A 287 -19.65 22.90 -8.89
N THR A 288 -18.74 23.73 -9.39
CA THR A 288 -18.79 24.26 -10.76
C THR A 288 -18.01 23.37 -11.73
N GLU A 289 -16.99 22.67 -11.25
CA GLU A 289 -16.09 21.88 -12.06
C GLU A 289 -16.29 20.39 -11.85
N PRO A 290 -16.29 19.58 -12.92
CA PRO A 290 -16.35 18.14 -12.81
C PRO A 290 -15.04 17.56 -12.30
N ARG A 291 -15.12 16.56 -11.42
CA ARG A 291 -13.97 15.85 -10.81
C ARG A 291 -13.93 14.38 -11.21
N GLY A 292 -12.76 13.76 -11.03
CA GLY A 292 -12.56 12.35 -11.35
C GLY A 292 -12.48 12.07 -12.85
N GLY A 293 -12.89 10.88 -13.24
CA GLY A 293 -12.83 10.39 -14.61
C GLY A 293 -11.43 9.92 -15.05
N LEU A 294 -11.39 9.27 -16.17
CA LEU A 294 -10.18 8.73 -16.79
C LEU A 294 -9.70 9.65 -17.92
N THR A 295 -8.39 9.63 -18.18
CA THR A 295 -7.85 10.08 -19.46
C THR A 295 -8.23 9.10 -20.56
N ASP A 296 -8.17 9.50 -21.84
CA ASP A 296 -8.51 8.64 -22.97
C ASP A 296 -7.65 7.37 -22.98
N ALA A 297 -6.36 7.48 -22.65
CA ALA A 297 -5.46 6.35 -22.58
C ALA A 297 -5.83 5.36 -21.44
N GLN A 298 -6.20 5.87 -20.27
CA GLN A 298 -6.68 5.04 -19.17
C GLN A 298 -8.03 4.39 -19.52
N ALA A 299 -8.92 5.14 -20.17
CA ALA A 299 -10.22 4.63 -20.62
C ALA A 299 -10.06 3.47 -21.62
N ALA A 300 -9.12 3.59 -22.57
CA ALA A 300 -8.80 2.51 -23.51
C ALA A 300 -8.28 1.25 -22.79
N VAL A 301 -7.39 1.37 -21.82
CA VAL A 301 -6.90 0.24 -21.00
C VAL A 301 -8.05 -0.41 -20.24
N MET A 302 -8.94 0.38 -19.63
CA MET A 302 -10.09 -0.17 -18.89
C MET A 302 -11.14 -0.81 -19.81
N ALA A 303 -11.36 -0.28 -21.01
CA ALA A 303 -12.22 -0.88 -22.02
C ALA A 303 -11.70 -2.27 -22.43
N GLU A 304 -10.37 -2.42 -22.63
CA GLU A 304 -9.73 -3.71 -22.89
C GLU A 304 -9.91 -4.67 -21.70
N ALA A 305 -9.71 -4.21 -20.47
CA ALA A 305 -9.91 -5.03 -19.27
C ALA A 305 -11.33 -5.57 -19.17
N VAL A 306 -12.33 -4.72 -19.40
CA VAL A 306 -13.76 -5.09 -19.42
C VAL A 306 -14.05 -6.08 -20.55
N ALA A 307 -13.47 -5.91 -21.74
CA ALA A 307 -13.61 -6.86 -22.85
C ALA A 307 -13.05 -8.23 -22.50
N VAL A 308 -11.88 -8.30 -21.85
CA VAL A 308 -11.29 -9.56 -21.35
C VAL A 308 -12.22 -10.25 -20.34
N LEU A 309 -12.81 -9.51 -19.40
CA LEU A 309 -13.74 -10.06 -18.42
C LEU A 309 -14.99 -10.65 -19.11
N ARG A 310 -15.60 -9.90 -20.04
CA ARG A 310 -16.75 -10.40 -20.83
C ARG A 310 -16.40 -11.68 -21.62
N ALA A 311 -15.24 -11.69 -22.28
CA ALA A 311 -14.76 -12.86 -23.02
C ALA A 311 -14.44 -14.07 -22.10
N ALA A 312 -14.20 -13.82 -20.81
CA ALA A 312 -14.01 -14.86 -19.79
C ALA A 312 -15.33 -15.40 -19.22
N GLY A 313 -16.49 -14.86 -19.64
CA GLY A 313 -17.79 -15.27 -19.16
C GLY A 313 -18.24 -14.55 -17.88
N VAL A 314 -17.67 -13.37 -17.60
CA VAL A 314 -18.13 -12.49 -16.52
C VAL A 314 -19.41 -11.78 -16.95
N GLU A 315 -20.40 -11.76 -16.08
CA GLU A 315 -21.54 -10.84 -16.18
C GLU A 315 -21.11 -9.45 -15.68
N VAL A 316 -20.85 -8.55 -16.61
CA VAL A 316 -20.44 -7.18 -16.31
C VAL A 316 -21.67 -6.30 -16.14
N VAL A 317 -21.88 -5.81 -14.93
CA VAL A 317 -22.93 -4.83 -14.60
C VAL A 317 -22.36 -3.43 -14.78
N ASP A 318 -22.87 -2.70 -15.77
CA ASP A 318 -22.32 -1.42 -16.22
C ASP A 318 -23.43 -0.45 -16.65
N PRO A 319 -23.71 0.62 -15.89
CA PRO A 319 -23.02 1.05 -14.66
C PRO A 319 -23.48 0.29 -13.39
N ALA A 320 -22.59 0.18 -12.42
CA ALA A 320 -22.87 -0.21 -11.05
C ALA A 320 -22.37 0.91 -10.11
N ASN A 321 -22.98 2.07 -10.19
CA ASN A 321 -22.53 3.24 -9.45
C ASN A 321 -22.72 3.06 -7.94
N ILE A 322 -21.78 3.61 -7.19
CA ILE A 322 -21.77 3.55 -5.72
C ILE A 322 -22.73 4.61 -5.18
N PRO A 323 -23.77 4.25 -4.42
CA PRO A 323 -24.84 5.19 -4.02
C PRO A 323 -24.32 6.44 -3.31
N SER A 324 -23.40 6.29 -2.36
CA SER A 324 -22.81 7.43 -1.63
C SER A 324 -21.92 8.33 -2.49
N VAL A 325 -21.45 7.87 -3.64
CA VAL A 325 -20.67 8.68 -4.59
C VAL A 325 -21.57 9.55 -5.48
N VAL A 326 -22.74 9.02 -5.85
CA VAL A 326 -23.71 9.73 -6.72
C VAL A 326 -24.80 10.47 -5.94
N ALA A 327 -24.77 10.43 -4.62
CA ALA A 327 -25.76 11.11 -3.78
C ALA A 327 -25.75 12.63 -4.06
N THR A 328 -26.94 13.21 -4.21
CA THR A 328 -27.10 14.65 -4.45
C THR A 328 -27.05 15.48 -3.16
N ASP A 329 -27.41 14.87 -2.03
CA ASP A 329 -27.27 15.50 -0.71
C ASP A 329 -25.79 15.48 -0.28
N PRO A 330 -25.16 16.65 -0.07
CA PRO A 330 -23.77 16.75 0.37
C PRO A 330 -23.47 16.04 1.70
N ALA A 331 -24.46 15.94 2.59
CA ALA A 331 -24.27 15.31 3.90
C ALA A 331 -24.01 13.80 3.80
N VAL A 332 -24.55 13.16 2.77
CA VAL A 332 -24.40 11.71 2.51
C VAL A 332 -23.61 11.41 1.23
N ASN A 333 -22.94 12.42 0.65
CA ASN A 333 -22.03 12.23 -0.48
C ASN A 333 -20.61 12.06 0.02
N LEU A 334 -20.03 10.86 -0.19
CA LEU A 334 -18.68 10.51 0.27
C LEU A 334 -17.59 11.49 -0.23
N LEU A 335 -17.73 11.98 -1.46
CA LEU A 335 -16.73 12.86 -2.09
C LEU A 335 -16.71 14.28 -1.50
N LYS A 336 -17.69 14.64 -0.69
CA LYS A 336 -17.75 15.91 0.08
C LYS A 336 -17.01 15.80 1.44
N TRP A 337 -16.57 14.60 1.82
CA TRP A 337 -15.86 14.34 3.07
C TRP A 337 -14.47 13.75 2.81
N PRO A 338 -13.55 14.49 2.12
CA PRO A 338 -12.17 14.06 1.93
C PRO A 338 -11.45 13.95 3.27
N THR A 339 -10.32 13.28 3.31
CA THR A 339 -9.42 13.30 4.47
C THR A 339 -8.86 14.71 4.66
N CYS A 340 -8.90 15.26 5.87
CA CYS A 340 -8.21 16.51 6.20
C CYS A 340 -6.71 16.32 5.96
N SER A 341 -6.08 17.16 5.13
CA SER A 341 -4.68 17.05 4.77
C SER A 341 -4.08 18.42 4.52
N GLY A 342 -2.91 18.66 5.12
CA GLY A 342 -2.18 19.90 4.96
C GLY A 342 -2.76 21.07 5.73
N ALA A 343 -2.06 22.19 5.69
CA ALA A 343 -2.47 23.46 6.27
C ALA A 343 -2.76 24.46 5.15
N ASP A 344 -4.02 24.76 4.93
CA ASP A 344 -4.53 25.63 3.85
C ASP A 344 -4.83 27.06 4.34
N GLY A 345 -4.03 27.58 5.24
CA GLY A 345 -4.27 28.88 5.89
C GLY A 345 -5.26 28.84 7.05
N ALA A 346 -6.09 27.81 7.17
CA ALA A 346 -7.01 27.58 8.29
C ALA A 346 -6.39 26.69 9.39
N GLY A 347 -5.12 26.30 9.24
CA GLY A 347 -4.43 25.43 10.19
C GLY A 347 -5.05 24.03 10.30
N GLY A 348 -5.58 23.50 9.20
CA GLY A 348 -6.22 22.18 9.19
C GLY A 348 -7.56 22.10 9.90
N ARG A 349 -8.19 23.21 10.24
CA ARG A 349 -9.49 23.30 10.94
C ARG A 349 -10.68 23.32 9.98
N ASP A 350 -10.52 22.74 8.80
CA ASP A 350 -11.58 22.68 7.80
C ASP A 350 -12.77 21.87 8.33
N ALA A 351 -13.97 22.44 8.25
CA ALA A 351 -15.21 21.79 8.66
C ALA A 351 -15.73 20.74 7.65
N ALA A 352 -15.24 20.78 6.42
CA ALA A 352 -15.72 19.96 5.29
C ALA A 352 -14.79 18.78 4.97
N CYS A 353 -14.05 18.25 5.94
CA CYS A 353 -13.20 17.07 5.78
C CYS A 353 -13.30 16.12 6.99
N SER A 354 -12.87 14.88 6.83
CA SER A 354 -12.80 13.88 7.90
C SER A 354 -11.50 14.02 8.68
N VAL A 355 -11.61 14.16 10.00
CA VAL A 355 -10.44 14.29 10.90
C VAL A 355 -9.82 12.95 11.30
N VAL A 356 -10.32 11.83 10.79
CA VAL A 356 -9.90 10.48 11.21
C VAL A 356 -8.39 10.27 11.13
N PHE A 357 -7.74 10.71 10.06
CA PHE A 357 -6.29 10.56 9.94
C PHE A 357 -5.53 11.43 10.93
N LYS A 358 -5.83 12.71 11.00
CA LYS A 358 -5.08 13.63 11.85
C LYS A 358 -5.29 13.33 13.35
N TYR A 359 -6.51 12.97 13.76
CA TYR A 359 -6.78 12.53 15.12
C TYR A 359 -6.09 11.19 15.42
N GLY A 360 -6.24 10.22 14.50
CA GLY A 360 -5.62 8.90 14.60
C GLY A 360 -4.09 8.99 14.65
N MET A 361 -3.48 9.85 13.83
CA MET A 361 -2.03 10.07 13.85
C MET A 361 -1.55 10.51 15.23
N LYS A 362 -2.20 11.50 15.86
CA LYS A 362 -1.81 11.91 17.21
C LYS A 362 -2.02 10.80 18.24
N ARG A 363 -3.19 10.16 18.21
CA ARG A 363 -3.54 9.09 19.15
C ARG A 363 -2.61 7.90 19.04
N ASP A 364 -2.51 7.34 17.83
CA ASP A 364 -1.88 6.04 17.60
C ASP A 364 -0.36 6.16 17.54
N PHE A 365 0.16 7.25 16.98
CA PHE A 365 1.59 7.50 16.94
C PHE A 365 2.19 7.76 18.33
N ASN A 366 1.48 8.55 19.17
CA ASN A 366 1.90 8.73 20.57
C ASN A 366 1.82 7.42 21.36
N ALA A 367 0.81 6.59 21.11
CA ALA A 367 0.71 5.26 21.73
C ALA A 367 1.86 4.34 21.28
N TRP A 368 2.23 4.36 19.99
CA TRP A 368 3.37 3.64 19.46
C TRP A 368 4.69 4.10 20.10
N LEU A 369 4.93 5.43 20.20
CA LEU A 369 6.11 5.97 20.86
C LEU A 369 6.19 5.54 22.33
N ALA A 370 5.07 5.60 23.06
CA ALA A 370 5.00 5.15 24.44
C ALA A 370 5.31 3.65 24.58
N ALA A 371 4.87 2.82 23.61
CA ALA A 371 5.15 1.38 23.61
C ALA A 371 6.63 1.04 23.36
N LEU A 372 7.40 1.92 22.72
CA LEU A 372 8.85 1.78 22.58
C LEU A 372 9.59 1.98 23.93
N GLY A 373 8.96 2.61 24.90
CA GLY A 373 9.55 2.88 26.21
C GLY A 373 10.87 3.67 26.11
N PRO A 374 11.93 3.22 26.80
CA PRO A 374 13.24 3.91 26.77
C PRO A 374 13.92 3.93 25.38
N ALA A 375 13.49 3.12 24.43
CA ALA A 375 14.03 3.10 23.07
C ALA A 375 13.46 4.23 22.19
N ALA A 376 12.40 4.93 22.62
CA ALA A 376 11.80 6.01 21.86
C ALA A 376 12.75 7.23 21.78
N PRO A 377 13.21 7.62 20.56
CA PRO A 377 14.11 8.78 20.44
C PRO A 377 13.42 10.11 20.75
N VAL A 378 12.11 10.16 20.58
CA VAL A 378 11.25 11.29 20.93
C VAL A 378 9.99 10.76 21.63
N PRO A 379 9.46 11.47 22.66
CA PRO A 379 8.36 10.95 23.46
C PRO A 379 6.97 11.14 22.85
N THR A 380 6.79 12.11 21.95
CA THR A 380 5.48 12.50 21.41
C THR A 380 5.58 13.01 19.97
N LEU A 381 4.45 13.12 19.30
CA LEU A 381 4.33 13.77 17.99
C LEU A 381 4.79 15.23 18.04
N THR A 382 4.50 15.96 19.12
CA THR A 382 4.99 17.33 19.33
C THR A 382 6.52 17.36 19.34
N ALA A 383 7.14 16.48 20.11
CA ALA A 383 8.61 16.39 20.18
C ALA A 383 9.24 15.97 18.83
N LEU A 384 8.56 15.12 18.03
CA LEU A 384 9.00 14.82 16.67
C LEU A 384 9.00 16.08 15.78
N ARG A 385 7.95 16.89 15.84
CA ARG A 385 7.85 18.14 15.08
C ARG A 385 8.95 19.14 15.47
N GLU A 386 9.22 19.27 16.74
CA GLU A 386 10.31 20.11 17.27
C GLU A 386 11.68 19.59 16.82
N PHE A 387 11.90 18.25 16.89
CA PHE A 387 13.10 17.63 16.37
C PHE A 387 13.30 17.97 14.88
N ASN A 388 12.25 17.82 14.08
CA ASN A 388 12.30 18.10 12.65
C ASN A 388 12.69 19.57 12.36
N LEU A 389 12.12 20.53 13.09
CA LEU A 389 12.46 21.96 12.98
C LEU A 389 13.93 22.23 13.34
N ALA A 390 14.44 21.56 14.35
CA ALA A 390 15.84 21.70 14.77
C ALA A 390 16.84 21.07 13.79
N HIS A 391 16.39 20.15 12.91
CA HIS A 391 17.26 19.37 12.01
C HIS A 391 17.00 19.63 10.52
N THR A 392 16.43 20.78 10.16
CA THR A 392 16.19 21.17 8.76
C THR A 392 17.44 21.16 7.89
N THR A 393 18.57 21.55 8.45
CA THR A 393 19.89 21.53 7.76
C THR A 393 20.39 20.12 7.45
N ARG A 394 19.89 19.10 8.16
CA ARG A 394 20.14 17.67 7.87
C ARG A 394 19.15 17.07 6.88
N GLY A 395 18.21 17.86 6.36
CA GLY A 395 17.22 17.41 5.39
C GLY A 395 15.89 16.94 5.99
N ALA A 396 15.67 17.06 7.30
CA ALA A 396 14.34 16.90 7.88
C ALA A 396 13.37 17.90 7.23
N ILE A 397 12.13 17.48 7.03
CA ILE A 397 11.05 18.31 6.49
C ILE A 397 11.39 19.12 5.22
N LYS A 398 12.09 18.51 4.27
CA LYS A 398 12.38 19.12 2.95
C LYS A 398 11.13 19.73 2.27
N TYR A 399 9.96 19.16 2.52
CA TYR A 399 8.67 19.60 2.00
C TYR A 399 7.76 20.22 3.07
N GLY A 400 8.31 20.57 4.23
CA GLY A 400 7.51 20.94 5.41
C GLY A 400 6.94 19.72 6.14
N GLN A 401 6.06 19.99 7.12
CA GLN A 401 5.43 18.95 7.94
C GLN A 401 3.95 19.24 8.22
N SER A 402 3.25 19.81 7.26
CA SER A 402 1.89 20.32 7.46
C SER A 402 0.88 19.27 7.94
N ASN A 403 1.01 17.98 7.54
CA ASN A 403 0.15 16.92 8.06
C ASN A 403 0.46 16.54 9.51
N LEU A 404 1.74 16.60 9.92
CA LEU A 404 2.11 16.44 11.33
C LEU A 404 1.59 17.63 12.17
N ASP A 405 1.67 18.84 11.61
CA ASP A 405 1.20 20.06 12.28
C ASP A 405 -0.30 19.98 12.57
N ILE A 406 -1.13 19.69 11.56
CA ILE A 406 -2.58 19.55 11.76
C ILE A 406 -2.95 18.36 12.64
N SER A 407 -2.12 17.30 12.64
CA SER A 407 -2.35 16.16 13.54
C SER A 407 -2.07 16.52 14.98
N ASP A 408 -1.02 17.29 15.24
CA ASP A 408 -0.65 17.72 16.58
C ASP A 408 -1.61 18.78 17.18
N GLU A 409 -2.34 19.53 16.35
CA GLU A 409 -3.42 20.42 16.78
C GLU A 409 -4.57 19.69 17.49
N MET A 410 -4.78 18.40 17.19
CA MET A 410 -5.90 17.65 17.76
C MET A 410 -5.75 17.49 19.27
N ASP A 411 -6.82 17.79 20.00
CA ASP A 411 -6.95 17.45 21.41
C ASP A 411 -7.77 16.17 21.53
N LEU A 412 -7.16 15.13 22.11
CA LEU A 412 -7.76 13.77 22.11
C LEU A 412 -9.03 13.65 22.99
N GLU A 413 -9.26 14.59 23.92
CA GLU A 413 -10.48 14.65 24.71
C GLU A 413 -11.53 15.58 24.07
N ARG A 414 -11.15 16.83 23.82
CA ARG A 414 -12.04 17.85 23.24
C ARG A 414 -12.57 17.46 21.87
N ASP A 415 -11.71 16.92 21.00
CA ASP A 415 -12.06 16.64 19.61
C ASP A 415 -12.59 15.21 19.42
N ARG A 416 -12.73 14.44 20.50
CA ARG A 416 -13.19 13.04 20.47
C ARG A 416 -14.55 12.88 19.82
N ALA A 417 -15.53 13.71 20.17
CA ALA A 417 -16.87 13.62 19.61
C ALA A 417 -16.89 13.90 18.10
N ARG A 418 -16.05 14.82 17.62
CA ARG A 418 -15.88 15.08 16.19
C ARG A 418 -15.25 13.89 15.48
N TYR A 419 -14.19 13.31 16.04
CA TYR A 419 -13.55 12.13 15.49
C TYR A 419 -14.53 10.95 15.40
N ASP A 420 -15.28 10.64 16.46
CA ASP A 420 -16.23 9.54 16.49
C ASP A 420 -17.33 9.74 15.42
N ALA A 421 -17.84 10.95 15.24
CA ALA A 421 -18.83 11.28 14.20
C ALA A 421 -18.25 11.12 12.78
N ASP A 422 -17.03 11.61 12.54
CA ASP A 422 -16.39 11.50 11.24
C ASP A 422 -16.04 10.05 10.91
N ARG A 423 -15.57 9.27 11.90
CA ARG A 423 -15.29 7.84 11.72
C ARG A 423 -16.56 7.05 11.39
N ALA A 424 -17.65 7.31 12.12
CA ALA A 424 -18.93 6.68 11.85
C ALA A 424 -19.44 7.03 10.44
N ARG A 425 -19.32 8.29 10.02
CA ARG A 425 -19.66 8.75 8.67
C ARG A 425 -18.81 8.07 7.60
N ASP A 426 -17.48 8.04 7.79
CA ASP A 426 -16.56 7.41 6.84
C ASP A 426 -16.91 5.93 6.61
N VAL A 427 -17.17 5.18 7.68
CA VAL A 427 -17.56 3.77 7.59
C VAL A 427 -18.93 3.61 6.92
N ALA A 428 -19.91 4.42 7.29
CA ALA A 428 -21.25 4.35 6.74
C ALA A 428 -21.26 4.66 5.23
N LEU A 429 -20.67 5.80 4.84
CA LEU A 429 -20.67 6.26 3.45
C LEU A 429 -19.79 5.40 2.53
N ALA A 430 -18.67 4.89 3.02
CA ALA A 430 -17.79 4.04 2.21
C ALA A 430 -18.23 2.57 2.19
N GLY A 431 -18.73 2.04 3.31
CA GLY A 431 -19.19 0.66 3.48
C GLY A 431 -20.69 0.49 3.18
N ALA A 432 -21.53 0.52 4.23
CA ALA A 432 -22.95 0.15 4.15
C ALA A 432 -23.76 0.94 3.11
N GLN A 433 -23.50 2.24 2.95
CA GLN A 433 -24.14 3.12 1.95
C GLN A 433 -23.30 3.28 0.68
N GLY A 434 -22.13 2.66 0.64
CA GLY A 434 -21.15 2.74 -0.43
C GLY A 434 -20.95 1.40 -1.15
N ILE A 435 -19.79 0.78 -0.90
CA ILE A 435 -19.38 -0.48 -1.55
C ILE A 435 -20.39 -1.59 -1.30
N ASP A 436 -20.81 -1.82 -0.05
CA ASP A 436 -21.73 -2.90 0.30
C ASP A 436 -23.10 -2.72 -0.37
N ALA A 437 -23.60 -1.47 -0.42
CA ALA A 437 -24.85 -1.17 -1.11
C ALA A 437 -24.76 -1.47 -2.62
N ALA A 438 -23.66 -1.10 -3.29
CA ALA A 438 -23.45 -1.39 -4.70
C ALA A 438 -23.32 -2.91 -4.96
N LEU A 439 -22.54 -3.62 -4.12
CA LEU A 439 -22.40 -5.07 -4.22
C LEU A 439 -23.75 -5.79 -4.05
N SER A 440 -24.53 -5.40 -3.05
CA SER A 440 -25.81 -6.04 -2.73
C SER A 440 -26.88 -5.75 -3.79
N ALA A 441 -27.03 -4.49 -4.21
CA ALA A 441 -28.05 -4.07 -5.18
C ALA A 441 -27.94 -4.82 -6.50
N HIS A 442 -26.71 -5.12 -6.92
CA HIS A 442 -26.43 -5.79 -8.18
C HIS A 442 -25.94 -7.25 -8.00
N ARG A 443 -25.91 -7.78 -6.78
CA ARG A 443 -25.41 -9.14 -6.45
C ARG A 443 -24.02 -9.38 -7.04
N LEU A 444 -23.08 -8.45 -6.79
CA LEU A 444 -21.74 -8.49 -7.35
C LEU A 444 -20.77 -9.30 -6.47
N ASP A 445 -19.84 -9.97 -7.12
CA ASP A 445 -18.66 -10.54 -6.48
C ASP A 445 -17.60 -9.48 -6.17
N ALA A 446 -17.49 -8.46 -7.04
CA ALA A 446 -16.54 -7.36 -6.88
C ALA A 446 -16.95 -6.13 -7.69
N LEU A 447 -16.42 -4.96 -7.28
CA LEU A 447 -16.33 -3.76 -8.11
C LEU A 447 -14.95 -3.71 -8.78
N LEU A 448 -14.90 -3.30 -10.05
CA LEU A 448 -13.66 -3.10 -10.82
C LEU A 448 -13.29 -1.63 -10.84
N PHE A 449 -12.11 -1.29 -10.32
CA PHE A 449 -11.59 0.07 -10.33
C PHE A 449 -10.36 0.22 -11.23
N PRO A 450 -10.21 1.37 -11.91
CA PRO A 450 -9.02 1.72 -12.67
C PRO A 450 -7.82 1.97 -11.73
N GLY A 451 -6.70 1.27 -11.96
CA GLY A 451 -5.53 1.44 -11.11
C GLY A 451 -5.87 1.32 -9.61
N SER A 452 -5.46 2.29 -8.84
CA SER A 452 -5.74 2.41 -7.40
C SER A 452 -6.86 3.40 -7.05
N SER A 453 -7.69 3.81 -8.01
CA SER A 453 -8.68 4.89 -7.81
C SER A 453 -9.73 4.58 -6.74
N GLY A 454 -10.04 3.29 -6.50
CA GLY A 454 -10.95 2.84 -5.44
C GLY A 454 -10.32 2.75 -4.04
N ALA A 455 -9.02 3.07 -3.89
CA ALA A 455 -8.30 2.86 -2.63
C ALA A 455 -8.89 3.63 -1.44
N SER A 456 -9.26 4.89 -1.64
CA SER A 456 -9.78 5.74 -0.56
C SER A 456 -11.12 5.24 -0.01
N ILE A 457 -12.06 4.89 -0.89
CA ILE A 457 -13.36 4.36 -0.43
C ILE A 457 -13.20 2.99 0.24
N ALA A 458 -12.36 2.10 -0.31
CA ALA A 458 -12.09 0.79 0.29
C ALA A 458 -11.37 0.92 1.65
N ALA A 459 -10.50 1.91 1.81
CA ALA A 459 -9.80 2.18 3.06
C ALA A 459 -10.75 2.67 4.15
N LYS A 460 -11.60 3.67 3.87
CA LYS A 460 -12.60 4.20 4.82
C LYS A 460 -13.57 3.10 5.28
N ALA A 461 -13.98 2.21 4.39
CA ALA A 461 -14.81 1.06 4.69
C ALA A 461 -14.07 -0.09 5.42
N GLY A 462 -12.74 -0.11 5.34
CA GLY A 462 -11.93 -1.24 5.81
C GLY A 462 -12.02 -2.49 4.92
N HIS A 463 -12.44 -2.35 3.67
CA HIS A 463 -12.70 -3.44 2.72
C HIS A 463 -11.45 -3.88 1.94
N PRO A 464 -11.35 -5.15 1.53
CA PRO A 464 -10.21 -5.67 0.81
C PRO A 464 -10.21 -5.27 -0.66
N THR A 465 -9.02 -5.14 -1.22
CA THR A 465 -8.79 -4.90 -2.66
C THR A 465 -7.58 -5.69 -3.14
N VAL A 466 -7.69 -6.30 -4.32
CA VAL A 466 -6.58 -6.94 -5.02
C VAL A 466 -6.35 -6.21 -6.34
N ILE A 467 -5.13 -5.68 -6.54
CA ILE A 467 -4.73 -5.09 -7.82
C ILE A 467 -3.84 -6.04 -8.60
N VAL A 468 -4.05 -6.06 -9.92
CA VAL A 468 -3.30 -6.89 -10.87
C VAL A 468 -2.70 -5.99 -11.96
N PRO A 469 -1.43 -6.19 -12.38
CA PRO A 469 -0.84 -5.49 -13.53
C PRO A 469 -1.64 -5.73 -14.80
N PHE A 470 -1.89 -4.67 -15.60
CA PHE A 470 -2.64 -4.87 -16.83
C PHE A 470 -2.13 -4.08 -18.02
N GLY A 471 -2.04 -2.75 -17.95
CA GLY A 471 -1.69 -1.91 -19.08
C GLY A 471 -0.55 -0.94 -18.79
N ARG A 472 -0.35 -0.05 -19.76
CA ARG A 472 0.53 1.12 -19.64
C ARG A 472 -0.17 2.32 -20.23
N VAL A 473 0.07 3.48 -19.67
CA VAL A 473 -0.48 4.77 -20.13
C VAL A 473 0.65 5.78 -20.31
N PRO A 474 0.50 6.81 -21.14
CA PRO A 474 1.50 7.87 -21.26
C PRO A 474 1.85 8.48 -19.89
N ASN A 475 3.15 8.67 -19.63
CA ASN A 475 3.63 9.46 -18.51
C ASN A 475 3.69 10.92 -18.95
N ALA A 476 2.58 11.63 -18.81
CA ALA A 476 2.37 13.00 -19.30
C ALA A 476 2.00 13.95 -18.14
N PRO A 477 2.98 14.41 -17.36
CA PRO A 477 2.74 15.33 -16.24
C PRO A 477 2.41 16.75 -16.74
N THR A 478 1.88 17.56 -15.84
CA THR A 478 1.68 19.00 -16.06
C THR A 478 2.59 19.79 -15.12
N PRO A 479 3.43 20.73 -15.65
CA PRO A 479 3.74 20.96 -17.05
C PRO A 479 4.43 19.75 -17.72
N PRO A 480 4.42 19.65 -19.06
CA PRO A 480 5.00 18.50 -19.78
C PRO A 480 6.52 18.42 -19.61
N PHE A 481 7.07 17.24 -19.85
CA PHE A 481 8.51 17.05 -19.95
C PHE A 481 9.10 17.86 -21.15
N PRO A 482 10.39 18.22 -21.09
CA PRO A 482 11.07 18.81 -22.24
C PRO A 482 10.97 17.91 -23.49
N ALA A 483 10.86 18.50 -24.68
CA ALA A 483 10.60 17.77 -25.94
C ALA A 483 11.61 16.67 -26.29
N ARG A 484 12.83 16.71 -25.73
CA ARG A 484 13.87 15.70 -25.93
C ARG A 484 13.86 14.58 -24.88
N PHE A 485 12.97 14.66 -23.89
CA PHE A 485 12.86 13.62 -22.85
C PHE A 485 11.79 12.60 -23.28
N ASP A 486 12.25 11.46 -23.76
CA ASP A 486 11.38 10.32 -24.09
C ASP A 486 10.99 9.60 -22.80
N ALA A 487 9.88 10.00 -22.20
CA ALA A 487 9.38 9.43 -20.95
C ALA A 487 8.85 8.01 -21.16
N ALA A 488 9.30 7.07 -20.33
CA ALA A 488 8.72 5.72 -20.36
C ALA A 488 7.24 5.76 -19.94
N PRO A 489 6.38 4.95 -20.59
CA PRO A 489 4.97 4.87 -20.23
C PRO A 489 4.79 4.32 -18.82
N ALA A 490 3.86 4.90 -18.07
CA ALA A 490 3.53 4.51 -16.72
C ALA A 490 2.76 3.19 -16.69
N PRO A 491 3.16 2.20 -15.86
CA PRO A 491 2.36 1.02 -15.60
C PRO A 491 0.97 1.37 -15.04
N PHE A 492 -0.03 0.55 -15.38
CA PHE A 492 -1.41 0.75 -14.98
C PHE A 492 -2.07 -0.59 -14.65
N GLY A 493 -2.54 -0.75 -13.42
CA GLY A 493 -3.21 -1.96 -12.95
C GLY A 493 -4.74 -1.87 -13.02
N VAL A 494 -5.41 -2.96 -12.69
CA VAL A 494 -6.84 -3.03 -12.44
C VAL A 494 -7.10 -3.62 -11.06
N SER A 495 -8.07 -3.07 -10.33
CA SER A 495 -8.35 -3.44 -8.94
C SER A 495 -9.74 -4.07 -8.79
N PHE A 496 -9.77 -5.21 -8.09
CA PHE A 496 -11.00 -5.89 -7.67
C PHE A 496 -11.22 -5.59 -6.18
N THR A 497 -12.31 -4.89 -5.87
CA THR A 497 -12.70 -4.54 -4.49
C THR A 497 -13.96 -5.30 -4.11
N GLY A 498 -13.97 -5.95 -2.96
CA GLY A 498 -15.09 -6.75 -2.48
C GLY A 498 -15.59 -6.36 -1.11
N ALA A 499 -16.55 -7.12 -0.61
CA ALA A 499 -17.05 -7.00 0.75
C ALA A 499 -15.97 -7.35 1.79
N ARG A 500 -16.19 -6.95 3.04
CA ARG A 500 -15.30 -7.29 4.15
C ARG A 500 -15.05 -8.80 4.21
N CYS A 501 -13.81 -9.22 4.40
CA CYS A 501 -13.34 -10.61 4.45
C CYS A 501 -13.45 -11.40 3.13
N ALA A 502 -13.64 -10.73 1.99
CA ALA A 502 -13.79 -11.38 0.69
C ALA A 502 -12.45 -11.72 -0.01
N GLU A 503 -11.30 -11.66 0.66
CA GLU A 503 -9.99 -11.94 0.06
C GLU A 503 -9.93 -13.27 -0.71
N PRO A 504 -10.51 -14.39 -0.22
CA PRO A 504 -10.52 -15.64 -0.99
C PRO A 504 -11.16 -15.48 -2.38
N ARG A 505 -12.31 -14.79 -2.46
CA ARG A 505 -13.01 -14.54 -3.72
C ARG A 505 -12.25 -13.58 -4.61
N LEU A 506 -11.70 -12.51 -4.05
CA LEU A 506 -10.93 -11.53 -4.82
C LEU A 506 -9.65 -12.13 -5.38
N LEU A 507 -8.94 -12.97 -4.63
CA LEU A 507 -7.76 -13.69 -5.10
C LEU A 507 -8.11 -14.67 -6.23
N ALA A 508 -9.25 -15.37 -6.14
CA ALA A 508 -9.71 -16.23 -7.22
C ALA A 508 -9.96 -15.45 -8.51
N LEU A 509 -10.70 -14.33 -8.45
CA LEU A 509 -10.97 -13.46 -9.60
C LEU A 509 -9.68 -12.88 -10.19
N ALA A 510 -8.81 -12.35 -9.33
CA ALA A 510 -7.53 -11.76 -9.71
C ALA A 510 -6.60 -12.80 -10.36
N HIS A 511 -6.54 -14.03 -9.82
CA HIS A 511 -5.76 -15.12 -10.40
C HIS A 511 -6.26 -15.52 -11.78
N ALA A 512 -7.57 -15.73 -11.94
CA ALA A 512 -8.15 -16.07 -13.22
C ALA A 512 -7.92 -14.97 -14.28
N PHE A 513 -7.95 -13.69 -13.87
CA PHE A 513 -7.64 -12.56 -14.73
C PHE A 513 -6.15 -12.51 -15.09
N GLU A 514 -5.25 -12.68 -14.11
CA GLU A 514 -3.81 -12.71 -14.33
C GLU A 514 -3.39 -13.83 -15.29
N VAL A 515 -3.85 -15.07 -15.06
CA VAL A 515 -3.51 -16.23 -15.91
C VAL A 515 -3.97 -16.02 -17.35
N ARG A 516 -5.12 -15.41 -17.56
CA ARG A 516 -5.67 -15.12 -18.89
C ARG A 516 -4.92 -14.00 -19.60
N THR A 517 -4.49 -12.97 -18.87
CA THR A 517 -3.90 -11.77 -19.47
C THR A 517 -2.37 -11.80 -19.55
N ARG A 518 -1.69 -12.30 -18.52
CA ARG A 518 -0.23 -12.38 -18.39
C ARG A 518 0.49 -11.08 -18.76
N ARG A 519 -0.04 -9.93 -18.28
CA ARG A 519 0.39 -8.59 -18.70
C ARG A 519 1.60 -8.04 -17.96
N ARG A 520 2.05 -8.71 -16.89
CA ARG A 520 3.25 -8.27 -16.19
C ARG A 520 4.48 -8.39 -17.10
N VAL A 521 5.23 -7.30 -17.22
CA VAL A 521 6.53 -7.28 -17.91
C VAL A 521 7.59 -6.88 -16.87
N ALA A 522 8.74 -7.52 -16.87
CA ALA A 522 9.86 -7.14 -15.99
C ALA A 522 10.39 -5.75 -16.37
N PRO A 523 10.88 -4.95 -15.41
CA PRO A 523 11.50 -3.67 -15.71
C PRO A 523 12.79 -3.85 -16.53
N PRO A 524 13.11 -2.90 -17.45
CA PRO A 524 14.26 -2.99 -18.34
C PRO A 524 15.58 -2.59 -17.64
N LEU A 525 15.86 -3.19 -16.47
CA LEU A 525 17.13 -3.00 -15.77
C LEU A 525 18.20 -3.84 -16.49
N ARG A 526 19.07 -3.17 -17.25
CA ARG A 526 20.24 -3.73 -17.92
C ARG A 526 21.51 -3.13 -17.34
#